data_4926f75be45811681e93d2b2bcc484e6
#
_entry.id   4926f75be45811681e93d2b2bcc484e6
#
_cell.length_a   1.000
_cell.length_b   1.000
_cell.length_c   1.000
_cell.angle_alpha   90.00
_cell.angle_beta   90.00
_cell.angle_gamma   90.00
#
_symmetry.space_group_name_H-M   'P 1'
#
loop_
_entity.id
_entity.type
_entity.pdbx_description
1 polymer ?
#
loop_
_entity_poly.entity_id
_entity_poly.type
_entity_poly.pdbx_seq_one_letter_code
_entity_poly.pdbx_strand_id
1 'polypeptide(L)'
;MTIIERLQQHKDLEPHKMALIVDDIQYTYGELYDAILSVGINNTSRIVNLTQSKKTLNTKILLIQELSFVEQLTQWLGALHKGNIPMVCHNEMDTAYVDELARVIAYEGVPPLADFGVLTSGTTGQPKPLWRREMSWRDFFDIQNDIFHINKDTKIFLQGSFSFTGVSNMVIASLWAGGTVVTTSSLRPSRWMQLIEEYNVDIYMHYQRNYDYWFDIVKVNYHPLNTSLQDLKFWIDN
;
A
#
# COMPACT_ATOMS: atom_id res chain seq x y z
N MET A 1 0.38 -9.55 -17.30
CA MET A 1 -0.75 -9.20 -16.42
C MET A 1 -0.33 -8.07 -15.48
N THR A 2 -1.06 -6.99 -15.43
CA THR A 2 -0.83 -5.85 -14.54
C THR A 2 -1.46 -6.09 -13.16
N ILE A 3 -1.12 -5.24 -12.16
CA ILE A 3 -1.78 -5.28 -10.83
C ILE A 3 -3.29 -5.10 -10.99
N ILE A 4 -3.73 -4.17 -11.83
CA ILE A 4 -5.15 -3.91 -12.06
C ILE A 4 -5.85 -5.11 -12.73
N GLU A 5 -5.24 -5.72 -13.74
CA GLU A 5 -5.77 -6.93 -14.38
C GLU A 5 -5.89 -8.10 -13.39
N ARG A 6 -4.94 -8.21 -12.45
CA ARG A 6 -4.99 -9.23 -11.40
C ARG A 6 -6.14 -8.99 -10.41
N LEU A 7 -6.35 -7.75 -9.99
CA LEU A 7 -7.48 -7.38 -9.14
C LEU A 7 -8.82 -7.61 -9.85
N GLN A 8 -8.91 -7.29 -11.13
CA GLN A 8 -10.08 -7.60 -11.95
C GLN A 8 -10.36 -9.11 -11.99
N GLN A 9 -9.32 -9.92 -12.17
CA GLN A 9 -9.47 -11.38 -12.14
C GLN A 9 -10.04 -11.88 -10.81
N HIS A 10 -9.55 -11.37 -9.67
CA HIS A 10 -10.10 -11.73 -8.36
C HIS A 10 -11.54 -11.28 -8.19
N LYS A 11 -11.86 -10.06 -8.62
CA LYS A 11 -13.24 -9.54 -8.62
C LYS A 11 -14.17 -10.41 -9.48
N ASP A 12 -13.71 -10.86 -10.65
CA ASP A 12 -14.55 -11.67 -11.55
C ASP A 12 -14.76 -13.10 -11.03
N LEU A 13 -13.77 -13.66 -10.32
CA LEU A 13 -13.84 -15.02 -9.76
C LEU A 13 -14.59 -15.06 -8.42
N GLU A 14 -14.30 -14.13 -7.52
CA GLU A 14 -14.79 -14.11 -6.13
C GLU A 14 -15.21 -12.69 -5.72
N PRO A 15 -16.25 -12.06 -6.35
CA PRO A 15 -16.60 -10.65 -6.14
C PRO A 15 -16.96 -10.30 -4.69
N HIS A 16 -17.53 -11.27 -3.96
CA HIS A 16 -17.98 -11.11 -2.57
C HIS A 16 -16.90 -11.46 -1.54
N LYS A 17 -15.73 -11.93 -1.97
CA LYS A 17 -14.63 -12.22 -1.09
C LYS A 17 -14.07 -10.93 -0.50
N MET A 18 -13.74 -10.96 0.80
CA MET A 18 -13.13 -9.84 1.49
C MET A 18 -11.73 -9.55 0.95
N ALA A 19 -11.50 -8.30 0.53
CA ALA A 19 -10.22 -7.83 0.04
C ALA A 19 -9.52 -6.92 1.05
N LEU A 20 -10.27 -6.01 1.69
CA LEU A 20 -9.71 -4.99 2.56
C LEU A 20 -10.65 -4.70 3.74
N ILE A 21 -10.07 -4.62 4.92
CA ILE A 21 -10.74 -4.21 6.16
C ILE A 21 -9.92 -3.06 6.75
N VAL A 22 -10.55 -1.89 6.90
CA VAL A 22 -9.92 -0.70 7.49
C VAL A 22 -10.79 -0.24 8.64
N ASP A 23 -10.29 -0.38 9.86
CA ASP A 23 -11.07 -0.16 11.09
C ASP A 23 -12.34 -1.04 11.07
N ASP A 24 -13.53 -0.44 10.96
CA ASP A 24 -14.82 -1.13 10.90
C ASP A 24 -15.42 -1.17 9.48
N ILE A 25 -14.68 -0.66 8.47
CA ILE A 25 -15.14 -0.60 7.09
C ILE A 25 -14.55 -1.77 6.32
N GLN A 26 -15.40 -2.51 5.63
CA GLN A 26 -15.04 -3.70 4.87
C GLN A 26 -15.28 -3.48 3.38
N TYR A 27 -14.37 -3.98 2.57
CA TYR A 27 -14.47 -3.97 1.11
C TYR A 27 -14.25 -5.38 0.57
N THR A 28 -15.21 -5.87 -0.17
CA THR A 28 -15.03 -7.05 -1.01
C THR A 28 -14.14 -6.72 -2.21
N TYR A 29 -13.66 -7.75 -2.94
CA TYR A 29 -12.94 -7.52 -4.20
C TYR A 29 -13.79 -6.76 -5.22
N GLY A 30 -15.10 -7.01 -5.25
CA GLY A 30 -16.05 -6.26 -6.09
C GLY A 30 -16.08 -4.78 -5.72
N GLU A 31 -16.36 -4.47 -4.46
CA GLU A 31 -16.47 -3.09 -3.96
C GLU A 31 -15.15 -2.33 -4.06
N LEU A 32 -14.00 -2.97 -3.74
CA LEU A 32 -12.69 -2.37 -3.88
C LEU A 32 -12.40 -2.03 -5.35
N TYR A 33 -12.68 -2.96 -6.27
CA TYR A 33 -12.44 -2.73 -7.69
C TYR A 33 -13.32 -1.61 -8.25
N ASP A 34 -14.60 -1.57 -7.87
CA ASP A 34 -15.52 -0.50 -8.27
C ASP A 34 -15.09 0.87 -7.70
N ALA A 35 -14.60 0.89 -6.45
CA ALA A 35 -14.00 2.08 -5.86
C ALA A 35 -12.77 2.57 -6.64
N ILE A 36 -11.88 1.67 -7.07
CA ILE A 36 -10.72 1.99 -7.91
C ILE A 36 -11.13 2.62 -9.24
N LEU A 37 -12.15 2.07 -9.89
CA LEU A 37 -12.61 2.58 -11.19
C LEU A 37 -13.31 3.94 -11.07
N SER A 38 -14.05 4.15 -9.98
CA SER A 38 -14.85 5.37 -9.76
C SER A 38 -14.03 6.53 -9.22
N VAL A 39 -12.81 6.28 -8.71
CA VAL A 39 -12.00 7.31 -8.06
C VAL A 39 -11.69 8.46 -9.01
N GLY A 40 -12.05 9.67 -8.58
CA GLY A 40 -11.64 10.93 -9.18
C GLY A 40 -10.30 11.41 -8.65
N ILE A 41 -9.73 12.43 -9.27
CA ILE A 41 -8.59 13.15 -8.68
C ILE A 41 -9.18 14.14 -7.68
N ASN A 42 -8.88 13.94 -6.40
CA ASN A 42 -9.36 14.80 -5.32
C ASN A 42 -8.56 16.11 -5.26
N ASN A 43 -9.14 17.13 -4.62
CA ASN A 43 -8.52 18.45 -4.47
C ASN A 43 -7.26 18.44 -3.59
N THR A 44 -7.05 17.40 -2.79
CA THR A 44 -5.87 17.17 -1.95
C THR A 44 -4.67 16.64 -2.73
N SER A 45 -4.92 15.98 -3.88
CA SER A 45 -3.85 15.46 -4.74
C SER A 45 -3.31 16.56 -5.66
N ARG A 46 -1.97 16.62 -5.80
CA ARG A 46 -1.31 17.52 -6.74
C ARG A 46 -1.11 16.83 -8.07
N ILE A 47 -1.58 17.47 -9.14
CA ILE A 47 -1.32 17.02 -10.51
C ILE A 47 -0.06 17.73 -11.01
N VAL A 48 0.93 16.94 -11.41
CA VAL A 48 2.14 17.46 -12.07
C VAL A 48 2.08 17.12 -13.54
N ASN A 49 2.04 18.16 -14.36
CA ASN A 49 2.11 18.02 -15.81
C ASN A 49 3.58 18.07 -16.26
N LEU A 50 4.02 17.05 -17.00
CA LEU A 50 5.38 16.99 -17.50
C LEU A 50 5.52 17.90 -18.74
N THR A 51 6.40 18.89 -18.67
CA THR A 51 6.64 19.85 -19.76
C THR A 51 7.46 19.27 -20.90
N GLN A 52 8.20 18.18 -20.70
CA GLN A 52 9.16 17.63 -21.68
C GLN A 52 9.18 16.08 -21.75
N SER A 53 8.15 15.39 -21.34
CA SER A 53 8.17 13.93 -21.32
C SER A 53 7.97 13.31 -22.71
N LYS A 54 8.83 12.33 -23.07
CA LYS A 54 8.61 11.41 -24.20
C LYS A 54 7.50 10.37 -23.93
N LYS A 55 6.92 10.31 -22.75
CA LYS A 55 5.69 9.56 -22.47
C LYS A 55 4.53 10.25 -23.17
N THR A 56 3.52 9.50 -23.53
CA THR A 56 2.33 9.97 -24.27
C THR A 56 1.83 11.30 -23.72
N LEU A 57 1.42 12.20 -24.58
CA LEU A 57 0.99 13.60 -24.34
C LEU A 57 0.00 13.81 -23.17
N ASN A 58 -0.54 12.74 -22.56
CA ASN A 58 -1.59 12.79 -21.53
C ASN A 58 -1.21 12.14 -20.19
N THR A 59 0.02 11.59 -20.01
CA THR A 59 0.41 10.98 -18.73
C THR A 59 0.61 12.07 -17.67
N LYS A 60 -0.10 11.96 -16.55
CA LYS A 60 0.00 12.87 -15.42
C LYS A 60 0.69 12.17 -14.25
N ILE A 61 1.43 12.92 -13.46
CA ILE A 61 1.92 12.44 -12.17
C ILE A 61 0.96 12.94 -11.10
N LEU A 62 0.54 12.03 -10.23
CA LEU A 62 -0.31 12.36 -9.09
C LEU A 62 0.50 12.22 -7.81
N LEU A 63 0.70 13.32 -7.09
CA LEU A 63 1.17 13.31 -5.71
C LEU A 63 -0.07 13.21 -4.81
N ILE A 64 -0.27 12.05 -4.22
CA ILE A 64 -1.46 11.70 -3.43
C ILE A 64 -1.13 11.98 -1.95
N GLN A 65 -1.87 12.90 -1.34
CA GLN A 65 -1.70 13.30 0.07
C GLN A 65 -3.04 13.18 0.80
N GLU A 66 -3.63 11.99 0.76
CA GLU A 66 -4.90 11.70 1.43
C GLU A 66 -4.69 11.28 2.88
N LEU A 67 -5.69 11.51 3.73
CA LEU A 67 -5.65 11.13 5.14
C LEU A 67 -5.97 9.65 5.33
N SER A 68 -6.91 9.13 4.54
CA SER A 68 -7.43 7.78 4.69
C SER A 68 -6.60 6.78 3.90
N PHE A 69 -6.33 5.64 4.51
CA PHE A 69 -5.64 4.51 3.86
C PHE A 69 -6.36 4.04 2.59
N VAL A 70 -7.70 3.97 2.65
CA VAL A 70 -8.53 3.55 1.51
C VAL A 70 -8.39 4.53 0.34
N GLU A 71 -8.43 5.84 0.62
CA GLU A 71 -8.25 6.86 -0.41
C GLU A 71 -6.85 6.82 -1.02
N GLN A 72 -5.80 6.65 -0.22
CA GLN A 72 -4.44 6.48 -0.72
C GLN A 72 -4.35 5.26 -1.66
N LEU A 73 -4.86 4.10 -1.25
CA LEU A 73 -4.85 2.87 -2.03
C LEU A 73 -5.66 2.99 -3.32
N THR A 74 -6.91 3.46 -3.23
CA THR A 74 -7.81 3.53 -4.39
C THR A 74 -7.35 4.58 -5.40
N GLN A 75 -6.85 5.74 -4.95
CA GLN A 75 -6.26 6.75 -5.85
C GLN A 75 -4.99 6.26 -6.52
N TRP A 76 -4.14 5.53 -5.78
CA TRP A 76 -2.91 4.96 -6.34
C TRP A 76 -3.23 3.93 -7.43
N LEU A 77 -4.13 2.98 -7.16
CA LEU A 77 -4.57 1.97 -8.12
C LEU A 77 -5.36 2.60 -9.29
N GLY A 78 -6.24 3.55 -9.02
CA GLY A 78 -7.02 4.25 -10.04
C GLY A 78 -6.15 5.10 -10.96
N ALA A 79 -5.07 5.69 -10.45
CA ALA A 79 -4.09 6.40 -11.27
C ALA A 79 -3.35 5.43 -12.21
N LEU A 80 -2.89 4.29 -11.70
CA LEU A 80 -2.29 3.24 -12.54
C LEU A 80 -3.26 2.75 -13.62
N HIS A 81 -4.52 2.49 -13.26
CA HIS A 81 -5.55 2.08 -14.21
C HIS A 81 -5.73 3.08 -15.36
N LYS A 82 -5.62 4.37 -15.08
CA LYS A 82 -5.75 5.45 -16.05
C LYS A 82 -4.44 5.77 -16.80
N GLY A 83 -3.37 4.98 -16.60
CA GLY A 83 -2.06 5.20 -17.21
C GLY A 83 -1.31 6.42 -16.67
N ASN A 84 -1.68 6.90 -15.50
CA ASN A 84 -0.97 7.96 -14.78
C ASN A 84 0.11 7.36 -13.86
N ILE A 85 0.98 8.22 -13.33
CA ILE A 85 2.08 7.85 -12.44
C ILE A 85 1.77 8.34 -11.02
N PRO A 86 1.24 7.49 -10.12
CA PRO A 86 0.98 7.88 -8.75
C PRO A 86 2.24 7.85 -7.89
N MET A 87 2.27 8.73 -6.89
CA MET A 87 3.19 8.72 -5.77
C MET A 87 2.42 9.12 -4.51
N VAL A 88 2.41 8.29 -3.50
CA VAL A 88 1.77 8.61 -2.22
C VAL A 88 2.75 9.37 -1.35
N CYS A 89 2.36 10.57 -0.95
CA CYS A 89 3.05 11.40 0.02
C CYS A 89 2.49 11.10 1.42
N HIS A 90 3.35 11.16 2.44
CA HIS A 90 2.87 11.04 3.80
C HIS A 90 1.92 12.20 4.13
N ASN A 91 0.80 11.91 4.79
CA ASN A 91 -0.23 12.91 5.10
C ASN A 91 0.26 14.07 6.00
N GLU A 92 1.29 13.81 6.82
CA GLU A 92 1.93 14.81 7.68
C GLU A 92 3.04 15.63 6.98
N MET A 93 3.30 15.36 5.69
CA MET A 93 4.27 16.17 4.95
C MET A 93 3.79 17.60 4.81
N ASP A 94 4.71 18.54 5.03
CA ASP A 94 4.46 19.96 4.80
C ASP A 94 4.04 20.20 3.34
N THR A 95 2.96 20.94 3.16
CA THR A 95 2.44 21.32 1.84
C THR A 95 3.50 22.05 1.00
N ALA A 96 4.34 22.90 1.62
CA ALA A 96 5.41 23.58 0.91
C ALA A 96 6.45 22.60 0.36
N TYR A 97 6.73 21.52 1.09
CA TYR A 97 7.61 20.45 0.60
C TYR A 97 7.00 19.68 -0.57
N VAL A 98 5.70 19.35 -0.48
CA VAL A 98 4.99 18.66 -1.58
C VAL A 98 4.93 19.54 -2.83
N ASP A 99 4.74 20.85 -2.68
CA ASP A 99 4.74 21.80 -3.79
C ASP A 99 6.15 21.96 -4.41
N GLU A 100 7.21 21.90 -3.60
CA GLU A 100 8.60 21.87 -4.10
C GLU A 100 8.89 20.56 -4.84
N LEU A 101 8.48 19.43 -4.27
CA LEU A 101 8.60 18.12 -4.93
C LEU A 101 7.91 18.13 -6.30
N ALA A 102 6.70 18.71 -6.38
CA ALA A 102 5.98 18.86 -7.63
C ALA A 102 6.75 19.69 -8.66
N ARG A 103 7.38 20.80 -8.22
CA ARG A 103 8.22 21.66 -9.10
C ARG A 103 9.46 20.92 -9.59
N VAL A 104 10.16 20.22 -8.70
CA VAL A 104 11.35 19.42 -9.06
C VAL A 104 10.98 18.35 -10.08
N ILE A 105 9.90 17.60 -9.84
CA ILE A 105 9.44 16.56 -10.77
C ILE A 105 9.03 17.17 -12.12
N ALA A 106 8.36 18.33 -12.13
CA ALA A 106 7.98 19.00 -13.36
C ALA A 106 9.21 19.45 -14.19
N TYR A 107 10.29 19.84 -13.53
CA TYR A 107 11.54 20.29 -14.15
C TYR A 107 12.42 19.11 -14.59
N GLU A 108 12.69 18.15 -13.73
CA GLU A 108 13.58 17.02 -13.99
C GLU A 108 12.90 15.94 -14.86
N GLY A 109 11.57 15.85 -14.79
CA GLY A 109 10.79 14.79 -15.42
C GLY A 109 10.85 13.49 -14.63
N VAL A 110 10.42 12.42 -15.28
CA VAL A 110 10.44 11.04 -14.75
C VAL A 110 11.09 10.11 -15.77
N PRO A 111 11.72 9.01 -15.31
CA PRO A 111 12.24 7.99 -16.23
C PRO A 111 11.15 7.48 -17.17
N PRO A 112 11.46 7.24 -18.47
CA PRO A 112 10.46 6.88 -19.48
C PRO A 112 9.62 5.64 -19.17
N LEU A 113 10.17 4.73 -18.34
CA LEU A 113 9.53 3.46 -17.98
C LEU A 113 8.98 3.45 -16.53
N ALA A 114 8.92 4.61 -15.87
CA ALA A 114 8.35 4.68 -14.53
C ALA A 114 6.83 4.49 -14.58
N ASP A 115 6.29 3.62 -13.76
CA ASP A 115 4.85 3.40 -13.62
C ASP A 115 4.32 4.02 -12.33
N PHE A 116 5.15 4.13 -11.29
CA PHE A 116 4.83 4.84 -10.04
C PHE A 116 6.09 5.37 -9.35
N GLY A 117 5.89 6.25 -8.38
CA GLY A 117 6.92 6.74 -7.49
C GLY A 117 6.70 6.29 -6.05
N VAL A 118 7.80 6.15 -5.30
CA VAL A 118 7.82 5.97 -3.86
C VAL A 118 8.76 7.00 -3.24
N LEU A 119 8.54 7.34 -1.97
CA LEU A 119 9.40 8.24 -1.24
C LEU A 119 10.37 7.45 -0.36
N THR A 120 11.64 7.79 -0.42
CA THR A 120 12.65 7.21 0.48
C THR A 120 12.66 7.98 1.80
N SER A 121 13.07 7.34 2.89
CA SER A 121 13.19 7.98 4.22
C SER A 121 14.25 9.08 4.30
N GLY A 122 15.09 9.22 3.28
CA GLY A 122 16.12 10.26 3.14
C GLY A 122 17.04 10.39 4.36
N THR A 123 18.26 9.88 4.30
CA THR A 123 19.29 10.06 5.34
C THR A 123 19.63 11.52 5.60
N THR A 124 19.24 12.43 4.71
CA THR A 124 19.44 13.89 4.78
C THR A 124 18.24 14.66 5.32
N GLY A 125 17.21 13.96 5.86
CA GLY A 125 16.03 14.55 6.48
C GLY A 125 14.87 14.85 5.54
N GLN A 126 15.09 14.91 4.22
CA GLN A 126 14.01 15.12 3.23
C GLN A 126 13.83 13.86 2.37
N PRO A 127 12.60 13.29 2.30
CA PRO A 127 12.32 12.14 1.46
C PRO A 127 12.57 12.45 -0.01
N LYS A 128 13.19 11.53 -0.74
CA LYS A 128 13.48 11.71 -2.17
C LYS A 128 12.61 10.78 -3.01
N PRO A 129 12.14 11.21 -4.20
CA PRO A 129 11.39 10.37 -5.09
C PRO A 129 12.27 9.26 -5.67
N LEU A 130 11.77 8.04 -5.65
CA LEU A 130 12.35 6.88 -6.33
C LEU A 130 11.30 6.32 -7.28
N TRP A 131 11.64 6.29 -8.56
CA TRP A 131 10.75 5.81 -9.60
C TRP A 131 10.83 4.30 -9.76
N ARG A 132 9.70 3.67 -9.92
CA ARG A 132 9.57 2.22 -10.04
C ARG A 132 8.78 1.84 -11.27
N ARG A 133 9.07 0.65 -11.80
CA ARG A 133 8.25 -0.04 -12.77
C ARG A 133 7.33 -1.01 -12.03
N GLU A 134 6.09 -1.13 -12.49
CA GLU A 134 5.13 -2.09 -11.91
C GLU A 134 5.70 -3.52 -11.92
N MET A 135 6.35 -3.90 -13.02
CA MET A 135 6.96 -5.22 -13.13
C MET A 135 8.03 -5.50 -12.07
N SER A 136 8.72 -4.47 -11.54
CA SER A 136 9.75 -4.65 -10.51
C SER A 136 9.18 -5.14 -9.16
N TRP A 137 7.88 -4.92 -8.92
CA TRP A 137 7.16 -5.48 -7.78
C TRP A 137 6.49 -6.80 -8.16
N ARG A 138 5.70 -6.76 -9.23
CA ARG A 138 4.90 -7.88 -9.71
C ARG A 138 5.70 -9.16 -9.92
N ASP A 139 6.86 -9.05 -10.57
CA ASP A 139 7.71 -10.21 -10.88
C ASP A 139 8.34 -10.83 -9.60
N PHE A 140 8.29 -10.10 -8.49
CA PHE A 140 8.77 -10.55 -7.19
C PHE A 140 7.65 -11.03 -6.24
N PHE A 141 6.40 -10.68 -6.51
CA PHE A 141 5.29 -11.00 -5.60
C PHE A 141 5.11 -12.50 -5.35
N ASP A 142 5.23 -13.34 -6.37
CA ASP A 142 5.05 -14.78 -6.19
C ASP A 142 6.14 -15.36 -5.25
N ILE A 143 7.39 -14.94 -5.42
CA ILE A 143 8.51 -15.35 -4.54
C ILE A 143 8.29 -14.80 -3.13
N GLN A 144 7.93 -13.52 -3.00
CA GLN A 144 7.67 -12.88 -1.73
C GLN A 144 6.52 -13.58 -0.98
N ASN A 145 5.43 -13.86 -1.68
CA ASN A 145 4.26 -14.50 -1.11
C ASN A 145 4.55 -15.95 -0.68
N ASP A 146 5.37 -16.68 -1.42
CA ASP A 146 5.86 -18.00 -1.01
C ASP A 146 6.69 -17.94 0.27
N ILE A 147 7.64 -17.00 0.35
CA ILE A 147 8.50 -16.83 1.54
C ILE A 147 7.66 -16.51 2.78
N PHE A 148 6.66 -15.63 2.64
CA PHE A 148 5.79 -15.20 3.73
C PHE A 148 4.55 -16.08 3.92
N HIS A 149 4.38 -17.09 3.06
CA HIS A 149 3.21 -17.98 3.03
C HIS A 149 1.88 -17.24 2.85
N ILE A 150 1.89 -16.19 2.04
CA ILE A 150 0.70 -15.43 1.68
C ILE A 150 0.06 -16.09 0.46
N ASN A 151 -1.21 -16.42 0.59
CA ASN A 151 -2.03 -16.99 -0.48
C ASN A 151 -3.44 -16.38 -0.44
N LYS A 152 -4.31 -16.86 -1.31
CA LYS A 152 -5.67 -16.32 -1.42
C LYS A 152 -6.49 -16.42 -0.13
N ASP A 153 -6.20 -17.36 0.76
CA ASP A 153 -6.96 -17.56 2.01
C ASP A 153 -6.34 -16.83 3.20
N THR A 154 -5.17 -16.21 3.00
CA THR A 154 -4.42 -15.50 4.05
C THR A 154 -5.06 -14.15 4.37
N LYS A 155 -5.23 -13.88 5.66
CA LYS A 155 -5.55 -12.56 6.20
C LYS A 155 -4.32 -11.97 6.86
N ILE A 156 -3.88 -10.82 6.36
CA ILE A 156 -2.69 -10.14 6.87
C ILE A 156 -3.08 -8.83 7.57
N PHE A 157 -2.60 -8.62 8.79
CA PHE A 157 -2.69 -7.33 9.45
C PHE A 157 -1.43 -6.51 9.19
N LEU A 158 -1.61 -5.30 8.71
CA LEU A 158 -0.54 -4.34 8.42
C LEU A 158 -0.80 -3.04 9.18
N GLN A 159 0.16 -2.64 10.02
CA GLN A 159 0.11 -1.33 10.65
C GLN A 159 1.07 -0.38 9.93
N GLY A 160 0.58 0.79 9.55
CA GLY A 160 1.36 1.83 8.92
C GLY A 160 0.63 2.52 7.76
N SER A 161 1.18 3.65 7.34
CA SER A 161 0.66 4.40 6.20
C SER A 161 1.00 3.72 4.89
N PHE A 162 0.08 3.75 3.93
CA PHE A 162 0.33 3.27 2.56
C PHE A 162 1.45 4.05 1.84
N SER A 163 1.82 5.24 2.33
CA SER A 163 2.98 5.99 1.81
C SER A 163 4.33 5.32 2.08
N PHE A 164 4.42 4.40 3.05
CA PHE A 164 5.64 3.64 3.28
C PHE A 164 5.76 2.49 2.29
N THR A 165 6.87 2.44 1.56
CA THR A 165 7.12 1.46 0.50
C THR A 165 6.91 0.01 0.95
N GLY A 166 7.34 -0.34 2.17
CA GLY A 166 7.15 -1.68 2.72
C GLY A 166 5.69 -2.03 2.93
N VAL A 167 4.90 -1.10 3.48
CA VAL A 167 3.46 -1.29 3.69
C VAL A 167 2.74 -1.40 2.36
N SER A 168 2.95 -0.45 1.43
CA SER A 168 2.30 -0.46 0.13
C SER A 168 2.67 -1.71 -0.69
N ASN A 169 3.93 -2.14 -0.67
CA ASN A 169 4.36 -3.37 -1.34
C ASN A 169 3.62 -4.60 -0.78
N MET A 170 3.56 -4.76 0.54
CA MET A 170 2.90 -5.91 1.17
C MET A 170 1.38 -5.91 0.97
N VAL A 171 0.74 -4.74 1.00
CA VAL A 171 -0.69 -4.60 0.66
C VAL A 171 -0.95 -5.09 -0.76
N ILE A 172 -0.18 -4.61 -1.72
CA ILE A 172 -0.37 -4.97 -3.12
C ILE A 172 -0.01 -6.45 -3.36
N ALA A 173 1.04 -6.98 -2.73
CA ALA A 173 1.39 -8.40 -2.82
C ALA A 173 0.30 -9.32 -2.25
N SER A 174 -0.32 -8.92 -1.13
CA SER A 174 -1.43 -9.67 -0.53
C SER A 174 -2.68 -9.65 -1.41
N LEU A 175 -3.02 -8.49 -1.96
CA LEU A 175 -4.13 -8.36 -2.91
C LEU A 175 -3.84 -9.08 -4.24
N TRP A 176 -2.59 -9.11 -4.69
CA TRP A 176 -2.16 -9.90 -5.84
C TRP A 176 -2.39 -11.40 -5.64
N ALA A 177 -2.11 -11.91 -4.45
CA ALA A 177 -2.38 -13.30 -4.09
C ALA A 177 -3.88 -13.62 -3.96
N GLY A 178 -4.73 -12.61 -3.84
CA GLY A 178 -6.16 -12.78 -3.58
C GLY A 178 -6.49 -12.87 -2.09
N GLY A 179 -5.56 -12.52 -1.20
CA GLY A 179 -5.74 -12.51 0.25
C GLY A 179 -6.56 -11.32 0.76
N THR A 180 -6.70 -11.23 2.08
CA THR A 180 -7.41 -10.13 2.75
C THR A 180 -6.43 -9.28 3.55
N VAL A 181 -6.45 -7.98 3.34
CA VAL A 181 -5.66 -7.00 4.12
C VAL A 181 -6.53 -6.43 5.23
N VAL A 182 -6.04 -6.46 6.46
CA VAL A 182 -6.65 -5.84 7.64
C VAL A 182 -5.71 -4.73 8.12
N THR A 183 -6.22 -3.54 8.34
CA THR A 183 -5.42 -2.40 8.83
C THR A 183 -6.27 -1.45 9.67
N THR A 184 -5.64 -0.49 10.31
CA THR A 184 -6.30 0.53 11.14
C THR A 184 -5.53 1.84 11.10
N SER A 185 -6.26 2.94 11.22
CA SER A 185 -5.69 4.27 11.47
C SER A 185 -5.23 4.45 12.92
N SER A 186 -5.70 3.60 13.82
CA SER A 186 -5.38 3.68 15.25
C SER A 186 -3.94 3.26 15.53
N LEU A 187 -3.23 4.09 16.29
CA LEU A 187 -1.88 3.78 16.81
C LEU A 187 -1.92 3.00 18.15
N ARG A 188 -3.11 2.59 18.63
CA ARG A 188 -3.27 1.88 19.89
C ARG A 188 -3.06 0.38 19.69
N PRO A 189 -2.06 -0.25 20.34
CA PRO A 189 -1.82 -1.69 20.25
C PRO A 189 -3.03 -2.54 20.63
N SER A 190 -3.84 -2.09 21.60
CA SER A 190 -5.07 -2.77 21.99
C SER A 190 -6.10 -2.88 20.84
N ARG A 191 -6.16 -1.87 19.96
CA ARG A 191 -7.03 -1.94 18.78
C ARG A 191 -6.48 -2.93 17.74
N TRP A 192 -5.16 -2.98 17.58
CA TRP A 192 -4.53 -3.95 16.67
C TRP A 192 -4.84 -5.38 17.11
N MET A 193 -4.65 -5.68 18.41
CA MET A 193 -4.96 -6.99 18.97
C MET A 193 -6.44 -7.35 18.78
N GLN A 194 -7.35 -6.40 19.03
CA GLN A 194 -8.77 -6.62 18.81
C GLN A 194 -9.08 -7.01 17.35
N LEU A 195 -8.53 -6.30 16.37
CA LEU A 195 -8.74 -6.60 14.95
C LEU A 195 -8.11 -7.94 14.54
N ILE A 196 -6.91 -8.25 15.06
CA ILE A 196 -6.25 -9.53 14.83
C ILE A 196 -7.12 -10.70 15.32
N GLU A 197 -7.69 -10.57 16.50
CA GLU A 197 -8.61 -11.58 17.09
C GLU A 197 -9.93 -11.65 16.32
N GLU A 198 -10.58 -10.51 16.10
CA GLU A 198 -11.91 -10.41 15.49
C GLU A 198 -11.93 -11.00 14.07
N TYR A 199 -10.88 -10.72 13.28
CA TYR A 199 -10.82 -11.18 11.88
C TYR A 199 -10.03 -12.48 11.71
N ASN A 200 -9.53 -13.10 12.79
CA ASN A 200 -8.68 -14.30 12.73
C ASN A 200 -7.52 -14.10 11.73
N VAL A 201 -6.70 -13.10 12.00
CA VAL A 201 -5.54 -12.76 11.16
C VAL A 201 -4.49 -13.87 11.22
N ASP A 202 -3.94 -14.25 10.07
CA ASP A 202 -2.90 -15.28 9.95
C ASP A 202 -1.49 -14.73 10.12
N ILE A 203 -1.27 -13.50 9.63
CA ILE A 203 0.04 -12.86 9.59
C ILE A 203 -0.09 -11.43 10.12
N TYR A 204 0.74 -11.10 11.10
CA TYR A 204 0.89 -9.74 11.61
C TYR A 204 2.22 -9.16 11.14
N MET A 205 2.17 -7.94 10.60
CA MET A 205 3.36 -7.17 10.23
C MET A 205 3.30 -5.80 10.87
N HIS A 206 4.37 -5.47 11.59
CA HIS A 206 4.55 -4.17 12.22
C HIS A 206 5.80 -3.48 11.67
N TYR A 207 5.65 -2.20 11.34
CA TYR A 207 6.76 -1.36 10.94
C TYR A 207 7.27 -0.57 12.15
N GLN A 208 8.42 -0.94 12.67
CA GLN A 208 9.07 -0.22 13.78
C GLN A 208 9.95 0.92 13.26
N ARG A 209 9.67 2.15 13.71
CA ARG A 209 10.31 3.38 13.22
C ARG A 209 11.77 3.58 13.70
N ASN A 210 12.25 2.81 14.67
CA ASN A 210 13.41 3.20 15.48
C ASN A 210 14.70 2.39 15.35
N TYR A 211 14.74 1.24 14.69
CA TYR A 211 16.02 0.52 14.45
C TYR A 211 15.96 -0.25 13.14
N ASP A 212 16.95 -0.02 12.27
CA ASP A 212 17.29 -0.78 11.06
C ASP A 212 16.16 -1.65 10.46
N TYR A 213 15.50 -1.15 9.47
CA TYR A 213 14.60 -1.80 8.48
C TYR A 213 14.32 -3.31 8.66
N TRP A 214 13.78 -3.74 9.79
CA TRP A 214 13.34 -5.10 10.01
C TRP A 214 11.82 -5.14 10.03
N PHE A 215 11.25 -5.92 9.11
CA PHE A 215 9.87 -6.35 9.20
C PHE A 215 9.82 -7.54 10.15
N ASP A 216 9.30 -7.38 11.34
CA ASP A 216 8.95 -8.51 12.17
C ASP A 216 7.65 -9.13 11.65
N ILE A 217 7.79 -10.29 11.02
CA ILE A 217 6.65 -11.09 10.56
C ILE A 217 6.34 -12.09 11.65
N VAL A 218 5.28 -11.82 12.40
CA VAL A 218 4.76 -12.76 13.39
C VAL A 218 3.59 -13.53 12.78
N LYS A 219 3.74 -14.84 12.59
CA LYS A 219 2.62 -15.72 12.22
C LYS A 219 1.76 -15.94 13.45
N VAL A 220 0.51 -15.49 13.40
CA VAL A 220 -0.42 -15.56 14.53
C VAL A 220 -1.06 -16.95 14.63
N ASN A 221 -1.21 -17.67 13.51
CA ASN A 221 -1.93 -18.95 13.45
C ASN A 221 -1.06 -20.11 12.92
N TYR A 222 0.09 -20.39 13.52
CA TYR A 222 0.78 -21.64 13.25
C TYR A 222 0.56 -22.63 14.39
N HIS A 223 -0.40 -23.52 14.24
CA HIS A 223 -0.50 -24.75 15.07
C HIS A 223 0.62 -25.72 14.67
N PRO A 224 1.35 -26.37 15.56
CA PRO A 224 1.06 -26.50 16.98
C PRO A 224 2.26 -26.19 17.85
N LEU A 225 2.28 -25.17 18.59
CA LEU A 225 3.02 -24.99 19.86
C LEU A 225 2.96 -23.48 20.26
N ASN A 226 1.90 -23.12 20.97
CA ASN A 226 1.85 -22.01 21.95
C ASN A 226 2.67 -20.74 21.67
N THR A 227 2.56 -20.12 20.48
CA THR A 227 2.77 -18.69 20.43
C THR A 227 1.42 -18.07 20.78
N SER A 228 1.22 -17.86 22.07
CA SER A 228 -0.03 -17.31 22.58
C SER A 228 -0.11 -15.83 22.21
N LEU A 229 -1.32 -15.29 22.13
CA LEU A 229 -1.58 -13.84 22.14
C LEU A 229 -0.78 -13.09 23.24
N GLN A 230 -0.29 -13.79 24.26
CA GLN A 230 0.59 -13.28 25.30
C GLN A 230 2.00 -12.96 24.76
N ASP A 231 2.52 -13.73 23.80
CA ASP A 231 3.83 -13.44 23.19
C ASP A 231 3.75 -12.24 22.28
N LEU A 232 2.64 -12.08 21.56
CA LEU A 232 2.39 -10.85 20.77
C LEU A 232 2.26 -9.62 21.68
N LYS A 233 1.57 -9.73 22.82
CA LYS A 233 1.51 -8.68 23.83
C LYS A 233 2.88 -8.30 24.35
N PHE A 234 3.75 -9.28 24.60
CA PHE A 234 5.12 -9.03 25.03
C PHE A 234 5.92 -8.18 24.04
N TRP A 235 5.78 -8.45 22.73
CA TRP A 235 6.47 -7.69 21.68
C TRP A 235 5.86 -6.30 21.40
N ILE A 236 4.59 -6.10 21.71
CA ILE A 236 3.89 -4.82 21.53
C ILE A 236 4.11 -3.90 22.74
N ASP A 237 4.27 -4.44 23.95
CA ASP A 237 4.39 -3.69 25.20
C ASP A 237 5.85 -3.36 25.58
N ASN A 238 6.86 -3.86 24.84
CA ASN A 238 8.29 -3.59 25.03
C ASN A 238 8.92 -2.96 23.80
#